data_105ccee3bf03836a742753047d2ffe14
#
_entry.id   105ccee3bf03836a742753047d2ffe14
#
_cell.length_a   1.000
_cell.length_b   1.000
_cell.length_c   1.000
_cell.angle_alpha   90.00
_cell.angle_beta   90.00
_cell.angle_gamma   90.00
#
_symmetry.space_group_name_H-M   'P 1'
#
loop_
_entity.id
_entity.type
_entity.pdbx_description
1 polymer ?
#
loop_
_entity_poly.entity_id
_entity_poly.type
_entity_poly.pdbx_seq_one_letter_code
_entity_poly.pdbx_strand_id
1 'polypeptide(L)'
;AQKEIEDPKIFDENQSDIEAPLVLTKELKDEELPSKSQPEKVLSPAVRKIVSEKKIDINKIKGSGKDGRILKGDLINLMGVNPPPSERKIKYGQEEKIKMTRLRQTIAKRLKQAQENAALLTTFNEVDMSNIMEMRKENQEDFQNRYGIKLGFMSFFVKACVVALKSFPAVNAEIEGDTITYKNYYNISFAVGTDKGLVVPVLKNADELSFADIEKNIKQISEKARDGKLTIEDLQGGTFTISNGGVYGSMLSTPILNL
;
A
#
# COMPACT_ATOMS: atom_id res chain seq x y z
N ALA A 1 55.20 25.14 3.81
CA ALA A 1 54.34 24.90 4.97
C ALA A 1 53.26 23.93 4.54
N GLN A 2 53.52 22.66 4.81
CA GLN A 2 52.54 21.57 4.62
C GLN A 2 51.55 21.67 5.79
N LYS A 3 50.25 21.78 5.48
CA LYS A 3 49.16 21.55 6.44
C LYS A 3 48.87 20.08 6.42
N GLU A 4 49.10 19.40 7.53
CA GLU A 4 48.60 18.07 7.84
C GLU A 4 47.06 18.10 7.88
N ILE A 5 46.45 17.15 7.19
CA ILE A 5 45.00 16.90 7.22
C ILE A 5 44.83 15.90 8.35
N GLU A 6 44.20 16.32 9.45
CA GLU A 6 43.79 15.44 10.53
C GLU A 6 42.69 14.49 10.02
N ASP A 7 42.88 13.19 10.24
CA ASP A 7 41.90 12.14 10.02
C ASP A 7 40.67 12.31 10.94
N PRO A 8 39.45 12.03 10.45
CA PRO A 8 38.25 12.13 11.28
C PRO A 8 38.27 11.07 12.38
N LYS A 9 38.12 11.50 13.62
CA LYS A 9 38.00 10.64 14.79
C LYS A 9 36.83 9.69 14.64
N ILE A 10 37.14 8.38 14.62
CA ILE A 10 36.19 7.29 14.76
C ILE A 10 35.61 7.39 16.18
N PHE A 11 34.28 7.48 16.29
CA PHE A 11 33.57 7.43 17.56
C PHE A 11 33.79 6.05 18.20
N ASP A 12 34.41 6.02 19.36
CA ASP A 12 34.54 4.83 20.19
C ASP A 12 33.15 4.48 20.78
N GLU A 13 32.56 3.39 20.28
CA GLU A 13 31.33 2.80 20.82
C GLU A 13 31.61 1.95 22.06
N ASN A 14 32.06 2.56 23.14
CA ASN A 14 32.14 1.90 24.44
C ASN A 14 31.90 2.88 25.56
N GLN A 15 30.64 3.22 25.75
CA GLN A 15 30.00 3.55 27.04
C GLN A 15 28.55 3.98 26.79
N SER A 16 27.65 3.03 26.69
CA SER A 16 26.26 3.25 26.99
C SER A 16 25.87 2.33 28.13
N ASP A 17 25.61 2.91 29.26
CA ASP A 17 24.88 2.27 30.36
C ASP A 17 23.57 1.75 29.79
N ILE A 18 23.51 0.44 29.60
CA ILE A 18 22.29 -0.26 29.23
C ILE A 18 21.47 -0.36 30.51
N GLU A 19 20.56 0.59 30.74
CA GLU A 19 19.48 0.37 31.68
C GLU A 19 18.70 -0.86 31.25
N ALA A 20 18.71 -1.87 32.09
CA ALA A 20 17.96 -3.10 31.90
C ALA A 20 16.46 -2.80 31.79
N PRO A 21 15.72 -3.41 30.87
CA PRO A 21 14.29 -3.20 30.77
C PRO A 21 13.60 -3.60 32.07
N LEU A 22 12.77 -2.70 32.60
CA LEU A 22 11.95 -2.90 33.79
C LEU A 22 11.03 -4.14 33.58
N VAL A 23 11.44 -5.26 34.14
CA VAL A 23 10.62 -6.46 34.23
C VAL A 23 9.71 -6.29 35.44
N LEU A 24 8.45 -5.95 35.21
CA LEU A 24 7.39 -5.97 36.20
C LEU A 24 6.94 -7.41 36.46
N THR A 25 7.71 -8.14 37.27
CA THR A 25 7.26 -9.37 37.91
C THR A 25 6.55 -9.01 39.20
N LYS A 26 5.25 -8.89 39.19
CA LYS A 26 4.42 -9.11 40.35
C LYS A 26 3.74 -10.45 40.21
N GLU A 27 4.26 -11.45 40.89
CA GLU A 27 3.53 -12.68 41.20
C GLU A 27 2.33 -12.32 42.08
N LEU A 28 1.13 -12.47 41.53
CA LEU A 28 -0.10 -12.47 42.30
C LEU A 28 -0.43 -13.92 42.63
N LYS A 29 -0.42 -14.21 43.93
CA LYS A 29 -0.85 -15.47 44.50
C LYS A 29 -2.27 -15.78 44.09
N ASP A 30 -2.48 -17.03 43.70
CA ASP A 30 -3.80 -17.63 43.46
C ASP A 30 -4.66 -17.58 44.70
N GLU A 31 -5.74 -16.79 44.67
CA GLU A 31 -6.91 -17.00 45.51
C GLU A 31 -8.03 -17.55 44.61
N GLU A 32 -8.39 -18.80 44.88
CA GLU A 32 -9.55 -19.43 44.27
C GLU A 32 -10.83 -18.72 44.70
N LEU A 33 -11.54 -18.14 43.74
CA LEU A 33 -12.91 -17.68 43.86
C LEU A 33 -13.84 -18.46 42.92
N PRO A 34 -15.07 -18.76 43.35
CA PRO A 34 -15.91 -19.77 42.73
C PRO A 34 -16.41 -19.38 41.33
N SER A 35 -16.50 -20.40 40.47
CA SER A 35 -16.93 -20.34 39.09
C SER A 35 -18.25 -19.59 38.89
N LYS A 36 -18.16 -18.36 38.34
CA LYS A 36 -19.29 -17.71 37.68
C LYS A 36 -19.27 -18.12 36.22
N SER A 37 -20.38 -18.68 35.76
CA SER A 37 -20.65 -18.98 34.37
C SER A 37 -20.23 -17.81 33.45
N GLN A 38 -19.28 -18.08 32.54
CA GLN A 38 -18.81 -17.07 31.57
C GLN A 38 -19.97 -16.71 30.65
N PRO A 39 -20.27 -15.42 30.44
CA PRO A 39 -21.26 -15.01 29.46
C PRO A 39 -20.77 -15.43 28.06
N GLU A 40 -21.63 -16.08 27.29
CA GLU A 40 -21.36 -16.40 25.89
C GLU A 40 -20.87 -15.14 25.16
N LYS A 41 -19.64 -15.20 24.63
CA LYS A 41 -19.04 -14.10 23.89
C LYS A 41 -19.85 -13.85 22.62
N VAL A 42 -20.69 -12.82 22.61
CA VAL A 42 -21.50 -12.44 21.46
C VAL A 42 -20.58 -11.95 20.34
N LEU A 43 -20.39 -12.77 19.32
CA LEU A 43 -19.57 -12.46 18.16
C LEU A 43 -20.38 -11.72 17.10
N SER A 44 -19.81 -10.68 16.51
CA SER A 44 -20.43 -10.02 15.34
C SER A 44 -20.48 -10.97 14.14
N PRO A 45 -21.42 -10.79 13.19
CA PRO A 45 -21.55 -11.66 12.01
C PRO A 45 -20.26 -11.80 11.21
N ALA A 46 -19.50 -10.71 11.05
CA ALA A 46 -18.21 -10.68 10.34
C ALA A 46 -17.13 -11.48 11.08
N VAL A 47 -17.08 -11.39 12.41
CA VAL A 47 -16.14 -12.15 13.25
C VAL A 47 -16.49 -13.64 13.20
N ARG A 48 -17.78 -13.99 13.29
CA ARG A 48 -18.27 -15.37 13.25
C ARG A 48 -17.90 -16.06 11.93
N LYS A 49 -18.03 -15.35 10.80
CA LYS A 49 -17.64 -15.85 9.47
C LYS A 49 -16.13 -16.18 9.40
N ILE A 50 -15.27 -15.29 9.86
CA ILE A 50 -13.81 -15.50 9.85
C ILE A 50 -13.41 -16.66 10.77
N VAL A 51 -14.03 -16.76 11.95
CA VAL A 51 -13.78 -17.84 12.91
C VAL A 51 -14.14 -19.19 12.32
N SER A 52 -15.30 -19.32 11.65
CA SER A 52 -15.73 -20.57 11.01
C SER A 52 -14.87 -20.96 9.80
N GLU A 53 -14.50 -19.99 8.94
CA GLU A 53 -13.65 -20.24 7.76
C GLU A 53 -12.24 -20.67 8.14
N LYS A 54 -11.66 -20.10 9.21
CA LYS A 54 -10.26 -20.31 9.61
C LYS A 54 -10.09 -21.26 10.80
N LYS A 55 -11.18 -21.84 11.32
CA LYS A 55 -11.19 -22.76 12.48
C LYS A 55 -10.40 -22.22 13.70
N ILE A 56 -10.60 -20.94 14.01
CA ILE A 56 -9.87 -20.24 15.08
C ILE A 56 -10.51 -20.53 16.43
N ASP A 57 -9.72 -20.91 17.42
CA ASP A 57 -10.20 -21.12 18.80
C ASP A 57 -10.45 -19.77 19.50
N ILE A 58 -11.71 -19.43 19.69
CA ILE A 58 -12.18 -18.16 20.26
C ILE A 58 -11.73 -17.98 21.71
N ASN A 59 -11.53 -19.08 22.46
CA ASN A 59 -11.19 -19.02 23.87
C ASN A 59 -9.79 -18.48 24.14
N LYS A 60 -8.91 -18.58 23.14
CA LYS A 60 -7.52 -18.09 23.20
C LYS A 60 -7.37 -16.62 22.80
N ILE A 61 -8.48 -15.94 22.43
CA ILE A 61 -8.43 -14.58 21.94
C ILE A 61 -8.94 -13.62 23.00
N LYS A 62 -8.12 -12.63 23.34
CA LYS A 62 -8.51 -11.48 24.17
C LYS A 62 -9.09 -10.41 23.26
N GLY A 63 -10.41 -10.15 23.35
CA GLY A 63 -11.05 -9.10 22.55
C GLY A 63 -10.68 -7.70 23.01
N SER A 64 -10.38 -6.81 22.06
CA SER A 64 -10.06 -5.40 22.31
C SER A 64 -11.28 -4.46 22.33
N GLY A 65 -12.46 -4.98 22.02
CA GLY A 65 -13.70 -4.20 22.00
C GLY A 65 -14.29 -3.93 23.38
N LYS A 66 -15.32 -3.05 23.43
CA LYS A 66 -16.07 -2.75 24.66
C LYS A 66 -16.64 -4.06 25.25
N ASP A 67 -16.53 -4.24 26.56
CA ASP A 67 -16.92 -5.44 27.30
C ASP A 67 -16.19 -6.74 26.87
N GLY A 68 -14.95 -6.63 26.38
CA GLY A 68 -14.15 -7.78 25.97
C GLY A 68 -14.59 -8.43 24.65
N ARG A 69 -15.36 -7.73 23.80
CA ARG A 69 -15.80 -8.23 22.50
C ARG A 69 -14.62 -8.37 21.54
N ILE A 70 -14.63 -9.50 20.82
CA ILE A 70 -13.65 -9.74 19.76
C ILE A 70 -14.03 -8.95 18.52
N LEU A 71 -13.13 -8.06 18.09
CA LEU A 71 -13.29 -7.27 16.88
C LEU A 71 -12.64 -7.99 15.69
N LYS A 72 -13.03 -7.60 14.46
CA LYS A 72 -12.41 -8.11 13.24
C LYS A 72 -10.91 -7.84 13.22
N GLY A 73 -10.45 -6.71 13.77
CA GLY A 73 -9.05 -6.35 13.90
C GLY A 73 -8.24 -7.35 14.74
N ASP A 74 -8.80 -7.85 15.82
CA ASP A 74 -8.14 -8.82 16.71
C ASP A 74 -7.83 -10.12 15.97
N LEU A 75 -8.76 -10.57 15.12
CA LEU A 75 -8.56 -11.76 14.28
C LEU A 75 -7.55 -11.53 13.17
N ILE A 76 -7.56 -10.37 12.53
CA ILE A 76 -6.60 -9.99 11.50
C ILE A 76 -5.19 -9.92 12.10
N ASN A 77 -5.04 -9.31 13.26
CA ASN A 77 -3.78 -9.26 14.00
C ASN A 77 -3.27 -10.66 14.35
N LEU A 78 -4.14 -11.57 14.75
CA LEU A 78 -3.77 -12.96 15.05
C LEU A 78 -3.31 -13.74 13.81
N MET A 79 -3.91 -13.45 12.65
CA MET A 79 -3.51 -14.05 11.37
C MET A 79 -2.22 -13.45 10.79
N GLY A 80 -1.89 -12.22 11.19
CA GLY A 80 -0.69 -11.48 10.75
C GLY A 80 0.47 -11.51 11.74
N VAL A 81 0.30 -12.07 12.94
CA VAL A 81 1.35 -12.10 13.97
C VAL A 81 2.46 -13.04 13.52
N ASN A 82 3.53 -12.48 13.03
CA ASN A 82 4.81 -13.17 13.05
C ASN A 82 5.15 -13.53 14.50
N PRO A 83 5.52 -14.77 14.80
CA PRO A 83 5.91 -15.15 16.16
C PRO A 83 7.01 -14.20 16.66
N PRO A 84 7.05 -13.90 17.96
CA PRO A 84 8.09 -13.04 18.52
C PRO A 84 9.49 -13.58 18.17
N PRO A 85 10.52 -12.74 18.11
CA PRO A 85 11.86 -13.14 17.67
C PRO A 85 12.43 -14.37 18.41
N SER A 86 12.09 -14.54 19.69
CA SER A 86 12.46 -15.70 20.49
C SER A 86 11.84 -17.00 19.97
N GLU A 87 10.56 -16.99 19.62
CA GLU A 87 9.87 -18.16 19.08
C GLU A 87 10.30 -18.47 17.64
N ARG A 88 10.65 -17.44 16.87
CA ARG A 88 11.24 -17.64 15.53
C ARG A 88 12.58 -18.36 15.62
N LYS A 89 13.44 -17.97 16.55
CA LYS A 89 14.75 -18.64 16.76
C LYS A 89 14.61 -20.12 17.09
N ILE A 90 13.60 -20.47 17.89
CA ILE A 90 13.33 -21.86 18.26
C ILE A 90 12.76 -22.65 17.06
N LYS A 91 11.82 -22.05 16.32
CA LYS A 91 11.10 -22.75 15.25
C LYS A 91 11.88 -22.83 13.94
N TYR A 92 12.61 -21.76 13.58
CA TYR A 92 13.24 -21.62 12.27
C TYR A 92 14.78 -21.56 12.31
N GLY A 93 15.40 -21.68 13.50
CA GLY A 93 16.84 -21.52 13.71
C GLY A 93 17.28 -20.06 13.68
N GLN A 94 18.60 -19.83 13.62
CA GLN A 94 19.18 -18.48 13.58
C GLN A 94 19.03 -17.83 12.21
N GLU A 95 19.13 -18.61 11.16
CA GLU A 95 19.02 -18.17 9.77
C GLU A 95 18.23 -19.20 8.95
N GLU A 96 17.37 -18.73 8.08
CA GLU A 96 16.67 -19.55 7.11
C GLU A 96 16.94 -19.02 5.69
N LYS A 97 17.49 -19.90 4.83
CA LYS A 97 17.79 -19.55 3.42
C LYS A 97 16.70 -20.11 2.51
N ILE A 98 15.83 -19.24 2.03
CA ILE A 98 14.75 -19.59 1.11
C ILE A 98 15.09 -19.10 -0.30
N LYS A 99 15.03 -19.99 -1.28
CA LYS A 99 15.24 -19.62 -2.68
C LYS A 99 14.07 -18.75 -3.18
N MET A 100 14.40 -17.58 -3.71
CA MET A 100 13.39 -16.69 -4.30
C MET A 100 12.74 -17.33 -5.54
N THR A 101 11.44 -17.09 -5.71
CA THR A 101 10.73 -17.46 -6.93
C THR A 101 11.23 -16.64 -8.12
N ARG A 102 11.08 -17.17 -9.35
CA ARG A 102 11.48 -16.44 -10.57
C ARG A 102 10.80 -15.08 -10.69
N LEU A 103 9.51 -15.00 -10.31
CA LEU A 103 8.76 -13.75 -10.30
C LEU A 103 9.40 -12.72 -9.38
N ARG A 104 9.73 -13.08 -8.13
CA ARG A 104 10.38 -12.16 -7.18
C ARG A 104 11.76 -11.72 -7.66
N GLN A 105 12.54 -12.61 -8.26
CA GLN A 105 13.83 -12.25 -8.84
C GLN A 105 13.68 -11.22 -9.97
N THR A 106 12.69 -11.41 -10.85
CA THR A 106 12.40 -10.46 -11.94
C THR A 106 11.95 -9.11 -11.41
N ILE A 107 11.06 -9.09 -10.42
CA ILE A 107 10.59 -7.85 -9.78
C ILE A 107 11.79 -7.11 -9.15
N ALA A 108 12.61 -7.80 -8.36
CA ALA A 108 13.78 -7.20 -7.71
C ALA A 108 14.75 -6.60 -8.72
N LYS A 109 15.03 -7.34 -9.82
CA LYS A 109 15.92 -6.85 -10.90
C LYS A 109 15.33 -5.58 -11.57
N ARG A 110 14.05 -5.57 -11.91
CA ARG A 110 13.40 -4.42 -12.56
C ARG A 110 13.36 -3.20 -11.66
N LEU A 111 13.00 -3.36 -10.38
CA LEU A 111 12.98 -2.25 -9.44
C LEU A 111 14.37 -1.66 -9.23
N LYS A 112 15.41 -2.50 -9.14
CA LYS A 112 16.78 -2.02 -9.01
C LYS A 112 17.24 -1.28 -10.26
N GLN A 113 16.92 -1.82 -11.45
CA GLN A 113 17.20 -1.20 -12.73
C GLN A 113 16.54 0.18 -12.87
N ALA A 114 15.28 0.32 -12.40
CA ALA A 114 14.59 1.61 -12.41
C ALA A 114 15.32 2.67 -11.57
N GLN A 115 15.83 2.29 -10.41
CA GLN A 115 16.63 3.19 -9.57
C GLN A 115 17.98 3.56 -10.16
N GLU A 116 18.60 2.66 -10.93
CA GLU A 116 19.90 2.90 -11.58
C GLU A 116 19.77 3.77 -12.83
N ASN A 117 18.64 3.65 -13.56
CA ASN A 117 18.45 4.36 -14.83
C ASN A 117 17.95 5.80 -14.66
N ALA A 118 17.48 6.21 -13.49
CA ALA A 118 16.87 7.52 -13.29
C ALA A 118 17.35 8.20 -12.01
N ALA A 119 17.65 9.50 -12.10
CA ALA A 119 17.84 10.36 -10.94
C ALA A 119 16.48 10.73 -10.36
N LEU A 120 16.01 9.95 -9.38
CA LEU A 120 14.67 10.15 -8.79
C LEU A 120 14.69 11.29 -7.79
N LEU A 121 13.86 12.32 -8.04
CA LEU A 121 13.55 13.39 -7.09
C LEU A 121 12.10 13.24 -6.64
N THR A 122 11.87 13.24 -5.34
CA THR A 122 10.53 13.19 -4.76
C THR A 122 10.19 14.52 -4.12
N THR A 123 9.02 15.05 -4.44
CA THR A 123 8.43 16.22 -3.78
C THR A 123 7.16 15.81 -3.04
N PHE A 124 6.87 16.49 -1.94
CA PHE A 124 5.68 16.25 -1.13
C PHE A 124 4.85 17.51 -1.09
N ASN A 125 3.53 17.35 -1.20
CA ASN A 125 2.60 18.46 -1.11
C ASN A 125 1.31 17.98 -0.42
N GLU A 126 0.61 18.89 0.23
CA GLU A 126 -0.68 18.64 0.86
C GLU A 126 -1.78 19.38 0.06
N VAL A 127 -2.90 18.70 -0.13
CA VAL A 127 -4.04 19.26 -0.87
C VAL A 127 -5.30 19.10 -0.04
N ASP A 128 -6.00 20.23 0.18
CA ASP A 128 -7.34 20.21 0.79
C ASP A 128 -8.36 19.64 -0.21
N MET A 129 -8.91 18.50 0.13
CA MET A 129 -9.91 17.80 -0.71
C MET A 129 -11.36 18.14 -0.35
N SER A 130 -11.61 19.05 0.59
CA SER A 130 -12.94 19.32 1.14
C SER A 130 -13.96 19.68 0.04
N ASN A 131 -13.62 20.61 -0.83
CA ASN A 131 -14.49 21.03 -1.92
C ASN A 131 -14.79 19.90 -2.93
N ILE A 132 -13.80 19.05 -3.23
CA ILE A 132 -13.97 17.90 -4.12
C ILE A 132 -14.85 16.83 -3.47
N MET A 133 -14.69 16.62 -2.16
CA MET A 133 -15.51 15.69 -1.38
C MET A 133 -16.98 16.14 -1.34
N GLU A 134 -17.23 17.43 -1.13
CA GLU A 134 -18.56 18.02 -1.11
C GLU A 134 -19.21 17.92 -2.50
N MET A 135 -18.52 18.41 -3.55
CA MET A 135 -18.99 18.30 -4.94
C MET A 135 -19.33 16.85 -5.32
N ARG A 136 -18.47 15.91 -4.94
CA ARG A 136 -18.72 14.48 -5.19
C ARG A 136 -19.96 14.00 -4.44
N LYS A 137 -20.15 14.41 -3.19
CA LYS A 137 -21.29 14.01 -2.36
C LYS A 137 -22.62 14.54 -2.95
N GLU A 138 -22.63 15.79 -3.36
CA GLU A 138 -23.82 16.44 -3.95
C GLU A 138 -24.23 15.81 -5.29
N ASN A 139 -23.23 15.48 -6.14
CA ASN A 139 -23.51 14.99 -7.49
C ASN A 139 -23.52 13.46 -7.61
N GLN A 140 -23.29 12.72 -6.53
CA GLN A 140 -23.11 11.27 -6.57
C GLN A 140 -24.34 10.53 -7.07
N GLU A 141 -25.53 10.91 -6.59
CA GLU A 141 -26.79 10.26 -6.94
C GLU A 141 -27.17 10.51 -8.40
N ASP A 142 -27.14 11.76 -8.82
CA ASP A 142 -27.42 12.16 -10.22
C ASP A 142 -26.45 11.51 -11.19
N PHE A 143 -25.17 11.48 -10.84
CA PHE A 143 -24.13 10.86 -11.66
C PHE A 143 -24.38 9.35 -11.80
N GLN A 144 -24.71 8.67 -10.69
CA GLN A 144 -24.98 7.24 -10.70
C GLN A 144 -26.25 6.90 -11.49
N ASN A 145 -27.32 7.70 -11.34
CA ASN A 145 -28.57 7.52 -12.09
C ASN A 145 -28.35 7.73 -13.61
N ARG A 146 -27.55 8.72 -13.98
CA ARG A 146 -27.29 9.06 -15.39
C ARG A 146 -26.31 8.12 -16.09
N TYR A 147 -25.27 7.69 -15.41
CA TYR A 147 -24.15 6.95 -16.04
C TYR A 147 -24.03 5.49 -15.60
N GLY A 148 -24.80 5.06 -14.59
CA GLY A 148 -24.78 3.69 -14.05
C GLY A 148 -23.52 3.32 -13.26
N ILE A 149 -22.72 4.33 -12.89
CA ILE A 149 -21.46 4.15 -12.17
C ILE A 149 -21.31 5.24 -11.10
N LYS A 150 -20.61 4.91 -10.01
CA LYS A 150 -20.32 5.88 -8.94
C LYS A 150 -19.19 6.81 -9.38
N LEU A 151 -19.32 8.09 -9.05
CA LEU A 151 -18.24 9.07 -9.20
C LEU A 151 -17.14 8.81 -8.18
N GLY A 152 -15.98 8.35 -8.63
CA GLY A 152 -14.81 8.10 -7.80
C GLY A 152 -13.88 9.32 -7.72
N PHE A 153 -12.85 9.24 -6.89
CA PHE A 153 -11.81 10.27 -6.84
C PHE A 153 -10.81 10.15 -8.00
N MET A 154 -10.67 8.96 -8.58
CA MET A 154 -9.65 8.73 -9.61
C MET A 154 -9.88 9.58 -10.86
N SER A 155 -11.11 9.82 -11.26
CA SER A 155 -11.42 10.70 -12.39
C SER A 155 -10.96 12.14 -12.17
N PHE A 156 -11.08 12.68 -10.95
CA PHE A 156 -10.55 13.99 -10.59
C PHE A 156 -9.03 14.03 -10.69
N PHE A 157 -8.34 13.04 -10.13
CA PHE A 157 -6.88 12.97 -10.21
C PHE A 157 -6.38 12.79 -11.64
N VAL A 158 -7.03 11.95 -12.44
CA VAL A 158 -6.68 11.77 -13.86
C VAL A 158 -6.83 13.10 -14.62
N LYS A 159 -7.95 13.81 -14.45
CA LYS A 159 -8.14 15.11 -15.11
C LYS A 159 -7.14 16.16 -14.64
N ALA A 160 -6.85 16.22 -13.34
CA ALA A 160 -5.84 17.12 -12.79
C ALA A 160 -4.45 16.84 -13.37
N CYS A 161 -4.05 15.56 -13.44
CA CYS A 161 -2.78 15.16 -14.06
C CYS A 161 -2.73 15.54 -15.54
N VAL A 162 -3.79 15.30 -16.32
CA VAL A 162 -3.84 15.69 -17.74
C VAL A 162 -3.67 17.20 -17.93
N VAL A 163 -4.35 18.01 -17.11
CA VAL A 163 -4.20 19.48 -17.16
C VAL A 163 -2.77 19.89 -16.82
N ALA A 164 -2.18 19.30 -15.78
CA ALA A 164 -0.80 19.59 -15.38
C ALA A 164 0.21 19.19 -16.45
N LEU A 165 0.08 18.00 -17.06
CA LEU A 165 0.95 17.55 -18.14
C LEU A 165 0.84 18.39 -19.40
N LYS A 166 -0.35 18.93 -19.72
CA LYS A 166 -0.51 19.90 -20.80
C LYS A 166 0.16 21.24 -20.51
N SER A 167 0.15 21.67 -19.24
CA SER A 167 0.79 22.91 -18.80
C SER A 167 2.31 22.78 -18.70
N PHE A 168 2.81 21.57 -18.43
CA PHE A 168 4.25 21.27 -18.26
C PHE A 168 4.66 20.09 -19.16
N PRO A 169 4.75 20.27 -20.48
CA PRO A 169 5.02 19.17 -21.43
C PRO A 169 6.33 18.41 -21.16
N ALA A 170 7.33 19.07 -20.55
CA ALA A 170 8.60 18.45 -20.20
C ALA A 170 8.43 17.27 -19.20
N VAL A 171 7.35 17.25 -18.40
CA VAL A 171 7.06 16.13 -17.49
C VAL A 171 6.50 14.94 -18.27
N ASN A 172 5.88 15.17 -19.44
CA ASN A 172 5.37 14.14 -20.33
C ASN A 172 6.35 13.83 -21.46
N ALA A 173 7.63 13.69 -21.14
CA ALA A 173 8.70 13.45 -22.10
C ALA A 173 9.62 12.32 -21.63
N GLU A 174 10.35 11.73 -22.56
CA GLU A 174 11.38 10.71 -22.36
C GLU A 174 12.72 11.19 -22.87
N ILE A 175 13.80 10.74 -22.22
CA ILE A 175 15.16 10.93 -22.67
C ILE A 175 15.67 9.63 -23.26
N GLU A 176 16.09 9.68 -24.52
CA GLU A 176 16.73 8.55 -25.22
C GLU A 176 18.07 9.04 -25.80
N GLY A 177 19.14 8.59 -25.14
CA GLY A 177 20.48 9.08 -25.45
C GLY A 177 20.62 10.58 -25.19
N ASP A 178 20.78 11.35 -26.24
CA ASP A 178 20.91 12.83 -26.25
C ASP A 178 19.60 13.54 -26.73
N THR A 179 18.55 12.78 -26.97
CA THR A 179 17.30 13.27 -27.52
C THR A 179 16.20 13.28 -26.45
N ILE A 180 15.38 14.36 -26.45
CA ILE A 180 14.16 14.46 -25.63
C ILE A 180 12.96 14.27 -26.55
N THR A 181 12.15 13.23 -26.27
CA THR A 181 10.93 12.93 -27.00
C THR A 181 9.72 13.36 -26.20
N TYR A 182 9.02 14.42 -26.63
CA TYR A 182 7.79 14.89 -26.04
C TYR A 182 6.61 14.02 -26.49
N LYS A 183 5.84 13.51 -25.52
CA LYS A 183 4.63 12.71 -25.77
C LYS A 183 3.42 13.64 -25.89
N ASN A 184 2.86 13.82 -27.08
CA ASN A 184 1.69 14.66 -27.31
C ASN A 184 0.38 13.87 -27.16
N TYR A 185 0.37 12.87 -26.31
CA TYR A 185 -0.77 12.05 -25.90
C TYR A 185 -0.68 11.78 -24.40
N TYR A 186 -1.81 11.52 -23.75
CA TYR A 186 -1.91 11.45 -22.29
C TYR A 186 -2.50 10.11 -21.87
N ASN A 187 -1.64 9.12 -21.70
CA ASN A 187 -2.01 7.78 -21.26
C ASN A 187 -1.67 7.62 -19.79
N ILE A 188 -2.67 7.62 -18.94
CA ILE A 188 -2.48 7.58 -17.49
C ILE A 188 -2.56 6.16 -17.00
N SER A 189 -1.45 5.66 -16.46
CA SER A 189 -1.40 4.37 -15.79
C SER A 189 -1.91 4.50 -14.36
N PHE A 190 -2.52 3.45 -13.82
CA PHE A 190 -2.94 3.42 -12.42
C PHE A 190 -2.66 2.06 -11.78
N ALA A 191 -2.25 2.10 -10.51
CA ALA A 191 -1.87 0.89 -9.78
C ALA A 191 -3.10 0.12 -9.29
N VAL A 192 -3.18 -1.18 -9.61
CA VAL A 192 -4.24 -2.10 -9.18
C VAL A 192 -3.64 -3.26 -8.41
N GLY A 193 -4.08 -3.45 -7.16
CA GLY A 193 -3.72 -4.61 -6.36
C GLY A 193 -4.50 -5.85 -6.79
N THR A 194 -3.79 -6.94 -7.01
CA THR A 194 -4.34 -8.27 -7.31
C THR A 194 -3.79 -9.30 -6.32
N ASP A 195 -4.37 -10.49 -6.27
CA ASP A 195 -3.87 -11.58 -5.41
C ASP A 195 -2.44 -12.02 -5.78
N LYS A 196 -2.02 -11.76 -7.02
CA LYS A 196 -0.68 -12.09 -7.53
C LYS A 196 0.33 -10.95 -7.36
N GLY A 197 -0.09 -9.79 -6.88
CA GLY A 197 0.73 -8.61 -6.71
C GLY A 197 0.13 -7.37 -7.36
N LEU A 198 0.95 -6.33 -7.51
CA LEU A 198 0.56 -5.05 -8.10
C LEU A 198 0.73 -5.10 -9.63
N VAL A 199 -0.29 -4.66 -10.35
CA VAL A 199 -0.24 -4.44 -11.80
C VAL A 199 -0.57 -2.97 -12.10
N VAL A 200 -0.06 -2.45 -13.21
CA VAL A 200 -0.16 -1.03 -13.56
C VAL A 200 -0.72 -0.89 -14.98
N PRO A 201 -2.03 -1.12 -15.17
CA PRO A 201 -2.68 -0.96 -16.47
C PRO A 201 -2.79 0.52 -16.89
N VAL A 202 -3.05 0.75 -18.17
CA VAL A 202 -3.02 2.04 -18.83
C VAL A 202 -4.41 2.46 -19.29
N LEU A 203 -4.84 3.65 -18.86
CA LEU A 203 -5.99 4.37 -19.38
C LEU A 203 -5.52 5.22 -20.56
N LYS A 204 -5.85 4.83 -21.77
CA LYS A 204 -5.42 5.52 -23.00
C LYS A 204 -6.26 6.75 -23.28
N ASN A 205 -5.63 7.77 -23.87
CA ASN A 205 -6.25 9.03 -24.32
C ASN A 205 -7.09 9.69 -23.20
N ALA A 206 -6.54 9.78 -21.99
CA ALA A 206 -7.26 10.25 -20.81
C ALA A 206 -7.75 11.70 -20.92
N ASP A 207 -7.19 12.48 -21.80
CA ASP A 207 -7.60 13.86 -22.09
C ASP A 207 -8.94 13.95 -22.83
N GLU A 208 -9.26 12.99 -23.69
CA GLU A 208 -10.50 12.93 -24.46
C GLU A 208 -11.68 12.37 -23.66
N LEU A 209 -11.40 11.62 -22.57
CA LEU A 209 -12.41 10.93 -21.79
C LEU A 209 -13.17 11.88 -20.86
N SER A 210 -14.47 11.68 -20.73
CA SER A 210 -15.29 12.32 -19.68
C SER A 210 -15.03 11.68 -18.31
N PHE A 211 -15.49 12.31 -17.22
CA PHE A 211 -15.44 11.72 -15.87
C PHE A 211 -16.11 10.34 -15.84
N ALA A 212 -17.24 10.18 -16.49
CA ALA A 212 -17.97 8.91 -16.54
C ALA A 212 -17.21 7.83 -17.32
N ASP A 213 -16.57 8.21 -18.43
CA ASP A 213 -15.77 7.26 -19.22
C ASP A 213 -14.52 6.84 -18.47
N ILE A 214 -13.85 7.78 -17.77
CA ILE A 214 -12.69 7.45 -16.92
C ILE A 214 -13.08 6.42 -15.86
N GLU A 215 -14.17 6.66 -15.10
CA GLU A 215 -14.61 5.72 -14.04
C GLU A 215 -15.03 4.37 -14.61
N LYS A 216 -15.72 4.33 -15.77
CA LYS A 216 -16.10 3.10 -16.46
C LYS A 216 -14.87 2.29 -16.89
N ASN A 217 -13.93 2.96 -17.57
CA ASN A 217 -12.70 2.30 -18.03
C ASN A 217 -11.85 1.78 -16.87
N ILE A 218 -11.65 2.60 -15.83
CA ILE A 218 -10.91 2.17 -14.63
C ILE A 218 -11.57 0.95 -13.98
N LYS A 219 -12.91 0.94 -13.86
CA LYS A 219 -13.64 -0.21 -13.33
C LYS A 219 -13.42 -1.46 -14.18
N GLN A 220 -13.63 -1.37 -15.49
CA GLN A 220 -13.47 -2.49 -16.42
C GLN A 220 -12.04 -3.05 -16.41
N ILE A 221 -11.04 -2.17 -16.48
CA ILE A 221 -9.63 -2.57 -16.46
C ILE A 221 -9.25 -3.19 -15.10
N SER A 222 -9.77 -2.64 -13.99
CA SER A 222 -9.54 -3.20 -12.65
C SER A 222 -10.18 -4.58 -12.47
N GLU A 223 -11.35 -4.82 -13.03
CA GLU A 223 -12.00 -6.13 -13.05
C GLU A 223 -11.19 -7.12 -13.88
N LYS A 224 -10.77 -6.76 -15.10
CA LYS A 224 -9.84 -7.58 -15.91
C LYS A 224 -8.54 -7.90 -15.17
N ALA A 225 -7.99 -6.93 -14.42
CA ALA A 225 -6.77 -7.10 -13.65
C ALA A 225 -6.93 -8.16 -12.55
N ARG A 226 -8.01 -8.09 -11.78
CA ARG A 226 -8.32 -9.07 -10.71
C ARG A 226 -8.61 -10.45 -11.26
N ASP A 227 -9.29 -10.54 -12.41
CA ASP A 227 -9.56 -11.78 -13.12
C ASP A 227 -8.32 -12.38 -13.81
N GLY A 228 -7.21 -11.65 -13.87
CA GLY A 228 -6.00 -12.07 -14.57
C GLY A 228 -6.14 -12.10 -16.09
N LYS A 229 -7.04 -11.27 -16.65
CA LYS A 229 -7.36 -11.19 -18.08
C LYS A 229 -6.77 -9.97 -18.78
N LEU A 230 -5.82 -9.27 -18.14
CA LEU A 230 -5.10 -8.16 -18.78
C LEU A 230 -4.28 -8.66 -19.96
N THR A 231 -4.34 -7.90 -21.05
CA THR A 231 -3.49 -8.12 -22.23
C THR A 231 -2.20 -7.30 -22.13
N ILE A 232 -1.26 -7.55 -23.02
CA ILE A 232 -0.02 -6.78 -23.08
C ILE A 232 -0.33 -5.32 -23.47
N GLU A 233 -1.31 -5.12 -24.35
CA GLU A 233 -1.76 -3.81 -24.80
C GLU A 233 -2.38 -2.99 -23.65
N ASP A 234 -3.00 -3.64 -22.66
CA ASP A 234 -3.54 -2.98 -21.46
C ASP A 234 -2.43 -2.45 -20.53
N LEU A 235 -1.19 -2.92 -20.69
CA LEU A 235 -0.05 -2.60 -19.84
C LEU A 235 0.99 -1.67 -20.49
N GLN A 236 0.84 -1.37 -21.80
CA GLN A 236 1.84 -0.64 -22.57
C GLN A 236 1.39 0.77 -22.96
N GLY A 237 2.36 1.66 -23.14
CA GLY A 237 2.15 3.00 -23.68
C GLY A 237 1.68 4.02 -22.64
N GLY A 238 1.82 3.74 -21.35
CA GLY A 238 1.59 4.73 -20.29
C GLY A 238 2.63 5.84 -20.29
N THR A 239 2.21 7.08 -20.09
CA THR A 239 3.11 8.24 -20.04
C THR A 239 3.27 8.81 -18.62
N PHE A 240 2.29 8.58 -17.76
CA PHE A 240 2.30 9.01 -16.37
C PHE A 240 1.55 8.00 -15.50
N THR A 241 1.97 7.84 -14.23
CA THR A 241 1.38 6.82 -13.34
C THR A 241 0.80 7.45 -12.08
N ILE A 242 -0.42 7.06 -11.73
CA ILE A 242 -1.08 7.39 -10.46
C ILE A 242 -1.12 6.14 -9.57
N SER A 243 -0.65 6.26 -8.34
CA SER A 243 -0.72 5.19 -7.34
C SER A 243 -1.32 5.71 -6.04
N ASN A 244 -2.19 4.91 -5.42
CA ASN A 244 -2.78 5.23 -4.12
C ASN A 244 -2.13 4.37 -3.03
N GLY A 245 -1.14 4.94 -2.34
CA GLY A 245 -0.47 4.30 -1.21
C GLY A 245 -1.29 4.27 0.08
N GLY A 246 -2.30 5.14 0.21
CA GLY A 246 -3.15 5.23 1.40
C GLY A 246 -3.94 3.95 1.68
N VAL A 247 -4.27 3.17 0.64
CA VAL A 247 -4.91 1.85 0.77
C VAL A 247 -4.05 0.87 1.58
N TYR A 248 -2.74 1.04 1.55
CA TYR A 248 -1.75 0.22 2.28
C TYR A 248 -1.27 0.89 3.57
N GLY A 249 -1.89 2.00 3.99
CA GLY A 249 -1.53 2.74 5.19
C GLY A 249 -0.31 3.66 5.03
N SER A 250 0.15 3.91 3.80
CA SER A 250 1.24 4.84 3.53
C SER A 250 0.74 6.28 3.59
N MET A 251 1.41 7.11 4.39
CA MET A 251 1.18 8.55 4.44
C MET A 251 2.16 9.31 3.52
N LEU A 252 3.44 8.94 3.60
CA LEU A 252 4.51 9.48 2.77
C LEU A 252 5.29 8.32 2.15
N SER A 253 5.45 8.33 0.85
CA SER A 253 6.18 7.29 0.11
C SER A 253 7.02 7.91 -0.98
N THR A 254 8.18 7.33 -1.24
CA THR A 254 8.98 7.66 -2.42
C THR A 254 8.56 6.73 -3.56
N PRO A 255 8.12 7.26 -4.71
CA PRO A 255 7.74 6.43 -5.85
C PRO A 255 8.96 5.77 -6.49
N ILE A 256 8.74 4.61 -7.10
CA ILE A 256 9.73 3.94 -7.96
C ILE A 256 9.12 3.87 -9.36
N LEU A 257 9.92 4.23 -10.38
CA LEU A 257 9.47 4.17 -11.77
C LEU A 257 9.12 2.73 -12.18
N ASN A 258 8.07 2.59 -12.97
CA ASN A 258 7.73 1.35 -13.64
C ASN A 258 8.35 1.38 -15.04
N LEU A 259 9.41 0.60 -15.25
CA LEU A 259 10.09 0.46 -16.53
C LEU A 259 9.36 -0.50 -17.47
#